data_a76f3f7cbdef4b2973c2b5c15fed2658
#
_entry.id   a76f3f7cbdef4b2973c2b5c15fed2658
#
_cell.length_a   1.000
_cell.length_b   1.000
_cell.length_c   1.000
_cell.angle_alpha   90.00
_cell.angle_beta   90.00
_cell.angle_gamma   90.00
#
_symmetry.space_group_name_H-M   'P 1'
#
loop_
_entity.id
_entity.type
_entity.pdbx_description
1 polymer ?
#
loop_
_entity_poly.entity_id
_entity_poly.type
_entity_poly.pdbx_seq_one_letter_code
_entity_poly.pdbx_strand_id
1 'polypeptide(L)'
;MKLLNQLTIFLVVLILVAGNGITPFLEIGGGVQWRMVAWGNPVLIEGNPAEQVDEADAAVKRLVKRTMDLGVIVILSPVWVPALSVFCLTIFIEKVLRWDFGPLFITEPRFSMGREFDMYKINLFRERARQKYIRESADFKKEPSFNYLHRDPTSLSYTGRFMKKFYLDELGQVVNILTGQMSVVGPRPLPVNYEVNSFPPRLILKAGVFCFPANLTKSRGDTILNYSTDEQYLEQYRKNSVWDLIKLDWLIIVDGIRAILKGFG
;
A
#
# COMPACT_ATOMS: atom_id res chain seq x y z
N MET A 1 -20.83 1.90 18.31
CA MET A 1 -20.32 3.26 18.21
C MET A 1 -18.92 3.39 17.58
N LYS A 2 -17.86 2.68 18.06
CA LYS A 2 -16.51 2.81 17.48
C LYS A 2 -16.42 2.48 15.97
N LEU A 3 -17.19 1.53 15.49
CA LEU A 3 -17.14 1.04 14.11
C LEU A 3 -17.82 1.99 13.12
N LEU A 4 -18.97 2.57 13.54
CA LEU A 4 -19.68 3.60 12.75
C LEU A 4 -18.82 4.86 12.61
N ASN A 5 -18.11 5.24 13.68
CA ASN A 5 -17.13 6.32 13.65
C ASN A 5 -15.97 6.03 12.68
N GLN A 6 -15.48 4.79 12.58
CA GLN A 6 -14.40 4.45 11.65
C GLN A 6 -14.86 4.54 10.19
N LEU A 7 -16.08 4.13 9.86
CA LEU A 7 -16.64 4.26 8.51
C LEU A 7 -16.89 5.74 8.15
N THR A 8 -17.42 6.50 9.08
CA THR A 8 -17.65 7.93 8.90
C THR A 8 -16.33 8.70 8.79
N ILE A 9 -15.33 8.39 9.62
CA ILE A 9 -13.98 8.96 9.52
C ILE A 9 -13.33 8.58 8.19
N PHE A 10 -13.46 7.33 7.73
CA PHE A 10 -12.92 6.89 6.44
C PHE A 10 -13.56 7.64 5.27
N LEU A 11 -14.90 7.81 5.27
CA LEU A 11 -15.61 8.58 4.25
C LEU A 11 -15.25 10.07 4.29
N VAL A 12 -15.15 10.65 5.49
CA VAL A 12 -14.77 12.07 5.68
C VAL A 12 -13.30 12.29 5.28
N VAL A 13 -12.41 11.35 5.62
CA VAL A 13 -11.00 11.39 5.20
C VAL A 13 -10.90 11.26 3.68
N LEU A 14 -11.69 10.39 3.04
CA LEU A 14 -11.74 10.28 1.58
C LEU A 14 -12.16 11.59 0.91
N ILE A 15 -13.13 12.29 1.50
CA ILE A 15 -13.66 13.58 0.99
C ILE A 15 -12.67 14.73 1.26
N LEU A 16 -12.05 14.78 2.42
CA LEU A 16 -11.12 15.86 2.82
C LEU A 16 -9.74 15.72 2.16
N VAL A 17 -9.25 14.49 1.96
CA VAL A 17 -7.94 14.24 1.33
C VAL A 17 -7.97 14.49 -0.17
N ALA A 18 -9.12 14.30 -0.83
CA ALA A 18 -9.29 14.66 -2.24
C ALA A 18 -9.11 16.17 -2.50
N GLY A 19 -9.23 17.00 -1.47
CA GLY A 19 -9.16 18.45 -1.61
C GLY A 19 -7.85 19.15 -1.21
N ASN A 20 -7.03 18.63 -0.27
CA ASN A 20 -6.00 19.47 0.36
C ASN A 20 -4.64 18.83 0.72
N GLY A 21 -4.36 17.60 0.40
CA GLY A 21 -3.04 16.98 0.70
C GLY A 21 -2.71 16.87 2.21
N ILE A 22 -3.71 16.90 3.08
CA ILE A 22 -3.58 16.84 4.54
C ILE A 22 -3.76 15.38 4.97
N THR A 23 -2.76 14.80 5.62
CA THR A 23 -2.86 13.46 6.20
C THR A 23 -3.34 13.53 7.64
N PRO A 24 -4.48 12.88 7.98
CA PRO A 24 -4.83 12.67 9.37
C PRO A 24 -4.00 11.56 9.99
N PHE A 25 -3.35 11.84 11.10
CA PHE A 25 -2.75 10.85 11.97
C PHE A 25 -3.79 10.41 13.01
N LEU A 26 -4.14 9.14 13.04
CA LEU A 26 -4.99 8.54 14.05
C LEU A 26 -4.10 7.89 15.10
N GLU A 27 -3.82 8.57 16.20
CA GLU A 27 -3.28 7.94 17.40
C GLU A 27 -4.37 7.11 18.09
N ILE A 28 -4.09 5.82 18.29
CA ILE A 28 -4.95 4.92 19.04
C ILE A 28 -4.79 5.28 20.53
N GLY A 29 -5.63 6.18 21.03
CA GLY A 29 -5.66 6.47 22.46
C GLY A 29 -6.07 7.87 22.88
N GLY A 30 -6.18 8.82 22.00
CA GLY A 30 -6.57 10.18 22.40
C GLY A 30 -6.38 11.22 21.33
N GLY A 31 -7.40 11.50 20.60
CA GLY A 31 -7.50 12.69 19.77
C GLY A 31 -6.85 12.59 18.39
N VAL A 32 -7.50 13.22 17.42
CA VAL A 32 -6.98 13.38 16.05
C VAL A 32 -5.99 14.53 16.07
N GLN A 33 -4.70 14.26 15.89
CA GLN A 33 -3.72 15.31 15.62
C GLN A 33 -3.50 15.42 14.11
N TRP A 34 -3.67 16.62 13.57
CA TRP A 34 -3.42 16.93 12.17
C TRP A 34 -1.96 17.37 12.00
N ARG A 35 -1.15 16.58 11.34
CA ARG A 35 0.22 16.94 10.97
C ARG A 35 0.34 17.05 9.47
N MET A 36 0.63 18.23 8.96
CA MET A 36 1.01 18.40 7.56
C MET A 36 2.42 17.85 7.38
N VAL A 37 2.52 16.68 6.75
CA VAL A 37 3.79 16.13 6.31
C VAL A 37 3.84 16.26 4.80
N ALA A 38 4.64 17.18 4.32
CA ALA A 38 4.90 17.30 2.88
C ALA A 38 5.68 16.07 2.41
N TRP A 39 5.01 15.13 1.78
CA TRP A 39 5.60 14.00 1.07
C TRP A 39 6.14 14.46 -0.30
N GLY A 40 7.10 15.38 -0.30
CA GLY A 40 7.52 16.05 -1.53
C GLY A 40 8.93 15.71 -2.01
N ASN A 41 9.88 15.54 -1.11
CA ASN A 41 11.28 15.40 -1.50
C ASN A 41 11.88 14.08 -1.03
N PRO A 42 12.66 13.38 -1.90
CA PRO A 42 13.43 12.21 -1.50
C PRO A 42 14.45 12.60 -0.43
N VAL A 43 14.86 11.63 0.39
CA VAL A 43 16.01 11.80 1.28
C VAL A 43 17.24 11.96 0.40
N LEU A 44 17.93 13.09 0.52
CA LEU A 44 19.18 13.32 -0.20
C LEU A 44 20.25 12.37 0.36
N ILE A 45 20.79 11.52 -0.50
CA ILE A 45 21.94 10.70 -0.18
C ILE A 45 23.17 11.51 -0.59
N GLU A 46 23.93 11.99 0.37
CA GLU A 46 25.24 12.57 0.08
C GLU A 46 26.18 11.44 -0.40
N GLY A 47 26.68 11.54 -1.64
CA GLY A 47 27.86 10.78 -2.00
C GLY A 47 27.96 10.05 -3.32
N ASN A 48 27.34 10.51 -4.41
CA ASN A 48 27.86 10.12 -5.74
C ASN A 48 27.57 11.18 -6.82
N PRO A 49 28.59 11.98 -7.25
CA PRO A 49 28.42 13.01 -8.27
C PRO A 49 28.03 12.48 -9.67
N ALA A 50 28.24 11.19 -9.93
CA ALA A 50 27.93 10.59 -11.23
C ALA A 50 26.42 10.27 -11.43
N GLU A 51 25.57 10.47 -10.44
CA GLU A 51 24.13 10.17 -10.45
C GLU A 51 23.23 11.39 -10.30
N GLN A 52 23.70 12.58 -10.66
CA GLN A 52 22.85 13.77 -10.72
C GLN A 52 21.79 13.57 -11.81
N VAL A 53 20.64 13.02 -11.41
CA VAL A 53 19.40 13.21 -12.17
C VAL A 53 19.17 14.72 -12.20
N ASP A 54 18.96 15.28 -13.39
CA ASP A 54 18.54 16.68 -13.51
C ASP A 54 17.34 16.89 -12.57
N GLU A 55 17.53 17.72 -11.55
CA GLU A 55 16.55 17.91 -10.49
C GLU A 55 15.22 18.43 -11.03
N ALA A 56 15.28 19.19 -12.13
CA ALA A 56 14.10 19.68 -12.85
C ALA A 56 13.35 18.52 -13.53
N ASP A 57 14.05 17.61 -14.24
CA ASP A 57 13.45 16.43 -14.86
C ASP A 57 12.83 15.48 -13.80
N ALA A 58 13.54 15.27 -12.70
CA ALA A 58 13.03 14.48 -11.58
C ALA A 58 11.77 15.10 -10.95
N ALA A 59 11.72 16.42 -10.80
CA ALA A 59 10.55 17.11 -10.28
C ALA A 59 9.34 16.96 -11.22
N VAL A 60 9.55 17.11 -12.53
CA VAL A 60 8.51 16.90 -13.55
C VAL A 60 8.00 15.46 -13.52
N LYS A 61 8.89 14.48 -13.50
CA LYS A 61 8.51 13.06 -13.41
C LYS A 61 7.70 12.75 -12.14
N ARG A 62 8.11 13.29 -10.98
CA ARG A 62 7.35 13.15 -9.72
C ARG A 62 5.95 13.76 -9.83
N LEU A 63 5.83 14.96 -10.42
CA LEU A 63 4.53 15.62 -10.60
C LEU A 63 3.63 14.82 -11.53
N VAL A 64 4.16 14.37 -12.66
CA VAL A 64 3.40 13.59 -13.65
C VAL A 64 2.96 12.25 -13.07
N LYS A 65 3.85 11.53 -12.36
CA LYS A 65 3.46 10.30 -11.64
C LYS A 65 2.36 10.57 -10.63
N ARG A 66 2.46 11.65 -9.87
CA ARG A 66 1.43 12.02 -8.89
C ARG A 66 0.09 12.30 -9.56
N THR A 67 0.09 13.04 -10.67
CA THR A 67 -1.13 13.31 -11.46
C THR A 67 -1.72 12.01 -12.01
N MET A 68 -0.89 11.12 -12.51
CA MET A 68 -1.29 9.79 -12.98
C MET A 68 -1.88 8.95 -11.85
N ASP A 69 -1.23 8.88 -10.68
CA ASP A 69 -1.74 8.16 -9.51
C ASP A 69 -3.16 8.61 -9.14
N LEU A 70 -3.36 9.92 -9.00
CA LEU A 70 -4.67 10.49 -8.69
C LEU A 70 -5.67 10.26 -9.82
N GLY A 71 -5.25 10.40 -11.07
CA GLY A 71 -6.08 10.15 -12.24
C GLY A 71 -6.59 8.70 -12.28
N VAL A 72 -5.72 7.72 -12.06
CA VAL A 72 -6.09 6.29 -12.00
C VAL A 72 -7.11 6.05 -10.88
N ILE A 73 -6.86 6.58 -9.68
CA ILE A 73 -7.76 6.43 -8.53
C ILE A 73 -9.14 7.03 -8.83
N VAL A 74 -9.20 8.23 -9.42
CA VAL A 74 -10.46 8.90 -9.77
C VAL A 74 -11.20 8.16 -10.87
N ILE A 75 -10.50 7.79 -11.96
CA ILE A 75 -11.11 7.09 -13.10
C ILE A 75 -11.66 5.72 -12.68
N LEU A 76 -10.95 5.01 -11.82
CA LEU A 76 -11.38 3.70 -11.33
C LEU A 76 -12.33 3.78 -10.12
N SER A 77 -12.64 4.97 -9.60
CA SER A 77 -13.50 5.13 -8.42
C SER A 77 -14.90 4.51 -8.59
N PRO A 78 -15.56 4.53 -9.76
CA PRO A 78 -16.83 3.83 -9.94
C PRO A 78 -16.76 2.31 -9.74
N VAL A 79 -15.55 1.73 -9.78
CA VAL A 79 -15.32 0.29 -9.58
C VAL A 79 -14.85 0.02 -8.15
N TRP A 80 -13.79 0.67 -7.71
CA TRP A 80 -13.18 0.33 -6.40
C TRP A 80 -14.02 0.84 -5.22
N VAL A 81 -14.74 1.97 -5.33
CA VAL A 81 -15.56 2.49 -4.22
C VAL A 81 -16.72 1.55 -3.89
N PRO A 82 -17.56 1.11 -4.86
CA PRO A 82 -18.58 0.11 -4.58
C PRO A 82 -18.00 -1.22 -4.08
N ALA A 83 -16.90 -1.69 -4.69
CA ALA A 83 -16.24 -2.92 -4.27
C ALA A 83 -15.77 -2.84 -2.81
N LEU A 84 -15.06 -1.78 -2.44
CA LEU A 84 -14.62 -1.55 -1.07
C LEU A 84 -15.79 -1.49 -0.10
N SER A 85 -16.87 -0.78 -0.47
CA SER A 85 -18.09 -0.64 0.35
C SER A 85 -18.77 -2.00 0.60
N VAL A 86 -18.93 -2.80 -0.46
CA VAL A 86 -19.52 -4.15 -0.37
C VAL A 86 -18.66 -5.04 0.52
N PHE A 87 -17.34 -5.05 0.34
CA PHE A 87 -16.44 -5.89 1.13
C PHE A 87 -16.40 -5.45 2.61
N CYS A 88 -16.31 -4.16 2.87
CA CYS A 88 -16.38 -3.65 4.25
C CYS A 88 -17.70 -4.00 4.92
N LEU A 89 -18.82 -3.87 4.21
CA LEU A 89 -20.14 -4.25 4.72
C LEU A 89 -20.23 -5.75 4.98
N THR A 90 -19.75 -6.59 4.08
CA THR A 90 -19.78 -8.06 4.23
C THR A 90 -18.93 -8.51 5.42
N ILE A 91 -17.72 -7.96 5.58
CA ILE A 91 -16.87 -8.23 6.76
C ILE A 91 -17.55 -7.73 8.03
N PHE A 92 -18.16 -6.57 8.00
CA PHE A 92 -18.89 -6.01 9.13
C PHE A 92 -20.03 -6.93 9.57
N ILE A 93 -20.87 -7.35 8.62
CA ILE A 93 -21.98 -8.29 8.88
C ILE A 93 -21.44 -9.62 9.45
N GLU A 94 -20.38 -10.17 8.85
CA GLU A 94 -19.76 -11.40 9.37
C GLU A 94 -19.25 -11.22 10.81
N LYS A 95 -18.61 -10.09 11.13
CA LYS A 95 -18.13 -9.79 12.48
C LYS A 95 -19.28 -9.66 13.48
N VAL A 96 -20.37 -9.01 13.12
CA VAL A 96 -21.57 -8.88 13.97
C VAL A 96 -22.21 -10.25 14.23
N LEU A 97 -22.47 -11.04 13.17
CA LEU A 97 -23.10 -12.35 13.28
C LEU A 97 -22.27 -13.34 14.10
N ARG A 98 -20.96 -13.19 14.15
CA ARG A 98 -20.03 -14.07 14.89
C ARG A 98 -19.59 -13.54 16.24
N TRP A 99 -20.06 -12.36 16.65
CA TRP A 99 -19.59 -11.68 17.86
C TRP A 99 -18.06 -11.53 17.90
N ASP A 100 -17.45 -11.30 16.72
CA ASP A 100 -16.01 -11.18 16.52
C ASP A 100 -15.63 -9.71 16.27
N PHE A 101 -15.82 -8.87 17.30
CA PHE A 101 -15.66 -7.43 17.20
C PHE A 101 -14.19 -6.99 17.16
N GLY A 102 -13.69 -6.75 15.95
CA GLY A 102 -12.37 -6.18 15.69
C GLY A 102 -12.43 -5.04 14.68
N PRO A 103 -11.31 -4.32 14.46
CA PRO A 103 -11.26 -3.23 13.50
C PRO A 103 -11.53 -3.75 12.07
N LEU A 104 -12.11 -2.91 11.21
CA LEU A 104 -12.28 -3.21 9.78
C LEU A 104 -10.98 -3.04 9.01
N PHE A 105 -10.14 -2.11 9.44
CA PHE A 105 -8.83 -1.84 8.85
C PHE A 105 -7.73 -2.10 9.86
N ILE A 106 -6.61 -2.57 9.36
CA ILE A 106 -5.35 -2.73 10.09
C ILE A 106 -4.27 -1.96 9.37
N THR A 107 -3.22 -1.61 10.08
CA THR A 107 -2.02 -0.99 9.51
C THR A 107 -0.82 -1.89 9.72
N GLU A 108 0.11 -1.83 8.78
CA GLU A 108 1.42 -2.47 8.88
C GLU A 108 2.49 -1.42 8.60
N PRO A 109 3.49 -1.26 9.48
CA PRO A 109 4.57 -0.32 9.24
C PRO A 109 5.39 -0.78 8.04
N ARG A 110 5.56 0.10 7.08
CA ARG A 110 6.24 -0.13 5.80
C ARG A 110 7.17 1.04 5.47
N PHE A 111 8.00 0.82 4.46
CA PHE A 111 8.99 1.79 4.01
C PHE A 111 8.66 2.29 2.59
N SER A 112 8.72 3.61 2.38
CA SER A 112 8.45 4.27 1.11
C SER A 112 9.29 5.55 1.00
N MET A 113 10.05 5.69 -0.06
CA MET A 113 10.82 6.89 -0.38
C MET A 113 11.67 7.41 0.80
N GLY A 114 12.42 6.50 1.43
CA GLY A 114 13.27 6.82 2.58
C GLY A 114 12.55 7.07 3.91
N ARG A 115 11.24 6.79 4.01
CA ARG A 115 10.43 7.07 5.19
C ARG A 115 9.55 5.90 5.59
N GLU A 116 9.29 5.78 6.88
CA GLU A 116 8.30 4.86 7.41
C GLU A 116 6.90 5.43 7.25
N PHE A 117 5.93 4.55 6.99
CA PHE A 117 4.51 4.90 6.93
C PHE A 117 3.65 3.69 7.32
N ASP A 118 2.43 3.96 7.74
CA ASP A 118 1.42 2.95 8.04
C ASP A 118 0.67 2.56 6.77
N MET A 119 0.90 1.33 6.28
CA MET A 119 0.20 0.79 5.13
C MET A 119 -1.16 0.24 5.54
N TYR A 120 -2.23 0.79 5.00
CA TYR A 120 -3.60 0.37 5.28
C TYR A 120 -3.98 -0.91 4.54
N LYS A 121 -4.59 -1.84 5.27
CA LYS A 121 -5.19 -3.05 4.72
C LYS A 121 -6.57 -3.30 5.33
N ILE A 122 -7.45 -3.97 4.59
CA ILE A 122 -8.70 -4.47 5.16
C ILE A 122 -8.37 -5.66 6.08
N ASN A 123 -8.95 -5.66 7.28
CA ASN A 123 -8.73 -6.71 8.26
C ASN A 123 -9.47 -8.00 7.88
N LEU A 124 -8.74 -8.95 7.35
CA LEU A 124 -9.28 -10.27 6.95
C LEU A 124 -9.37 -11.27 8.10
N PHE A 125 -8.82 -10.96 9.27
CA PHE A 125 -8.62 -11.91 10.35
C PHE A 125 -9.81 -11.96 11.31
N ARG A 126 -9.99 -13.14 11.92
CA ARG A 126 -10.76 -13.29 13.15
C ARG A 126 -10.05 -12.57 14.27
N GLU A 127 -10.76 -11.75 15.02
CA GLU A 127 -10.14 -10.90 16.04
C GLU A 127 -9.40 -11.71 17.11
N ARG A 128 -9.96 -12.84 17.53
CA ARG A 128 -9.28 -13.73 18.51
C ARG A 128 -7.92 -14.22 17.98
N ALA A 129 -7.86 -14.64 16.72
CA ALA A 129 -6.61 -15.12 16.12
C ALA A 129 -5.59 -13.97 15.96
N ARG A 130 -6.05 -12.81 15.54
CA ARG A 130 -5.22 -11.60 15.40
C ARG A 130 -4.65 -11.16 16.75
N GLN A 131 -5.47 -11.08 17.80
CA GLN A 131 -5.03 -10.68 19.14
C GLN A 131 -4.07 -11.70 19.74
N LYS A 132 -4.32 -13.00 19.55
CA LYS A 132 -3.40 -14.05 19.96
C LYS A 132 -2.05 -13.89 19.27
N TYR A 133 -2.05 -13.69 17.95
CA TYR A 133 -0.82 -13.50 17.18
C TYR A 133 -0.02 -12.29 17.65
N ILE A 134 -0.66 -11.13 17.86
CA ILE A 134 0.01 -9.92 18.36
C ILE A 134 0.67 -10.17 19.72
N ARG A 135 0.02 -10.88 20.62
CA ARG A 135 0.54 -11.11 21.98
C ARG A 135 1.64 -12.15 22.05
N GLU A 136 1.50 -13.24 21.31
CA GLU A 136 2.28 -14.45 21.51
C GLU A 136 3.38 -14.64 20.46
N SER A 137 3.23 -14.06 19.24
CA SER A 137 4.19 -14.27 18.17
C SER A 137 5.48 -13.50 18.40
N ALA A 138 6.59 -14.24 18.41
CA ALA A 138 7.94 -13.64 18.39
C ALA A 138 8.21 -12.95 17.06
N ASP A 139 7.66 -13.47 15.97
CA ASP A 139 7.80 -12.90 14.62
C ASP A 139 7.13 -11.54 14.54
N PHE A 140 5.90 -11.38 15.09
CA PHE A 140 5.20 -10.10 15.12
C PHE A 140 5.96 -9.05 15.95
N LYS A 141 6.62 -9.46 17.03
CA LYS A 141 7.43 -8.54 17.87
C LYS A 141 8.68 -8.05 17.15
N LYS A 142 9.26 -8.87 16.28
CA LYS A 142 10.42 -8.50 15.46
C LYS A 142 10.01 -7.68 14.25
N GLU A 143 8.96 -8.06 13.59
CA GLU A 143 8.41 -7.45 12.40
C GLU A 143 6.89 -7.35 12.54
N PRO A 144 6.33 -6.15 12.81
CA PRO A 144 4.88 -5.94 12.92
C PRO A 144 4.19 -6.14 11.56
N SER A 145 4.03 -7.39 11.15
CA SER A 145 3.44 -7.82 9.89
C SER A 145 2.55 -9.03 10.12
N PHE A 146 1.44 -9.10 9.41
CA PHE A 146 0.52 -10.23 9.47
C PHE A 146 0.81 -11.29 8.42
N ASN A 147 1.95 -11.23 7.72
CA ASN A 147 2.30 -12.18 6.65
C ASN A 147 2.26 -13.65 7.10
N TYR A 148 2.73 -13.95 8.31
CA TYR A 148 2.69 -15.31 8.86
C TYR A 148 1.26 -15.73 9.23
N LEU A 149 0.47 -14.81 9.77
CA LEU A 149 -0.92 -15.08 10.13
C LEU A 149 -1.78 -15.39 8.90
N HIS A 150 -1.45 -14.79 7.76
CA HIS A 150 -2.09 -15.09 6.47
C HIS A 150 -1.90 -16.54 6.00
N ARG A 151 -0.87 -17.24 6.47
CA ARG A 151 -0.59 -18.63 6.08
C ARG A 151 -1.51 -19.63 6.79
N ASP A 152 -2.10 -19.25 7.92
CA ASP A 152 -3.06 -20.06 8.63
C ASP A 152 -4.50 -19.78 8.17
N PRO A 153 -5.15 -20.68 7.39
CA PRO A 153 -6.50 -20.46 6.91
C PRO A 153 -7.53 -20.35 8.04
N THR A 154 -7.22 -20.87 9.23
CA THR A 154 -8.14 -20.84 10.39
C THR A 154 -8.16 -19.45 11.04
N SER A 155 -7.13 -18.65 10.83
CA SER A 155 -7.04 -17.29 11.31
C SER A 155 -7.93 -16.30 10.53
N LEU A 156 -8.27 -16.65 9.29
CA LEU A 156 -9.05 -15.80 8.40
C LEU A 156 -10.55 -15.94 8.65
N SER A 157 -11.27 -14.82 8.49
CA SER A 157 -12.72 -14.83 8.36
C SER A 157 -13.15 -15.54 7.05
N TYR A 158 -14.43 -15.86 6.89
CA TYR A 158 -14.89 -16.49 5.63
C TYR A 158 -14.76 -15.52 4.47
N THR A 159 -15.24 -14.29 4.64
CA THR A 159 -15.07 -13.22 3.66
C THR A 159 -13.59 -12.95 3.42
N GLY A 160 -12.76 -12.98 4.47
CA GLY A 160 -11.32 -12.79 4.40
C GLY A 160 -10.60 -13.81 3.52
N ARG A 161 -11.01 -15.08 3.54
CA ARG A 161 -10.44 -16.12 2.67
C ARG A 161 -10.71 -15.84 1.20
N PHE A 162 -11.93 -15.39 0.87
CA PHE A 162 -12.29 -15.00 -0.49
C PHE A 162 -11.48 -13.78 -0.93
N MET A 163 -11.45 -12.73 -0.11
CA MET A 163 -10.76 -11.48 -0.43
C MET A 163 -9.26 -11.68 -0.64
N LYS A 164 -8.63 -12.53 0.21
CA LYS A 164 -7.20 -12.83 0.09
C LYS A 164 -6.84 -13.43 -1.27
N LYS A 165 -7.70 -14.30 -1.82
CA LYS A 165 -7.46 -14.94 -3.12
C LYS A 165 -7.27 -13.92 -4.27
N PHE A 166 -7.90 -12.76 -4.15
CA PHE A 166 -7.86 -11.69 -5.17
C PHE A 166 -7.14 -10.42 -4.68
N TYR A 167 -6.39 -10.49 -3.58
CA TYR A 167 -5.67 -9.34 -3.00
C TYR A 167 -6.55 -8.12 -2.69
N LEU A 168 -7.84 -8.35 -2.41
CA LEU A 168 -8.81 -7.27 -2.18
C LEU A 168 -8.59 -6.54 -0.85
N ASP A 169 -7.84 -7.14 0.08
CA ASP A 169 -7.38 -6.47 1.30
C ASP A 169 -6.47 -5.27 1.00
N GLU A 170 -5.78 -5.30 -0.12
CA GLU A 170 -4.90 -4.22 -0.55
C GLU A 170 -5.66 -2.96 -1.05
N LEU A 171 -7.00 -3.04 -1.23
CA LEU A 171 -7.82 -1.85 -1.53
C LEU A 171 -7.69 -0.75 -0.46
N GLY A 172 -7.35 -1.11 0.78
CA GLY A 172 -7.03 -0.13 1.83
C GLY A 172 -5.87 0.80 1.46
N GLN A 173 -4.95 0.36 0.60
CA GLN A 173 -3.78 1.16 0.18
C GLN A 173 -4.15 2.37 -0.68
N VAL A 174 -5.39 2.45 -1.19
CA VAL A 174 -5.90 3.66 -1.86
C VAL A 174 -5.74 4.89 -0.95
N VAL A 175 -5.91 4.74 0.36
CA VAL A 175 -5.68 5.82 1.34
C VAL A 175 -4.22 6.28 1.28
N ASN A 176 -3.27 5.34 1.24
CA ASN A 176 -1.85 5.68 1.17
C ASN A 176 -1.47 6.35 -0.16
N ILE A 177 -2.13 6.00 -1.27
CA ILE A 177 -1.92 6.68 -2.54
C ILE A 177 -2.50 8.10 -2.47
N LEU A 178 -3.73 8.27 -1.98
CA LEU A 178 -4.38 9.58 -1.85
C LEU A 178 -3.59 10.52 -0.94
N THR A 179 -2.99 10.01 0.14
CA THR A 179 -2.14 10.78 1.05
C THR A 179 -0.71 11.01 0.52
N GLY A 180 -0.35 10.38 -0.61
CA GLY A 180 0.96 10.52 -1.24
C GLY A 180 2.07 9.69 -0.62
N GLN A 181 1.75 8.79 0.30
CA GLN A 181 2.69 7.86 0.92
C GLN A 181 3.10 6.73 -0.03
N MET A 182 2.18 6.36 -0.93
CA MET A 182 2.40 5.37 -1.97
C MET A 182 2.08 5.93 -3.36
N SER A 183 2.49 5.20 -4.38
CA SER A 183 2.16 5.37 -5.79
C SER A 183 1.36 4.16 -6.27
N VAL A 184 0.67 4.27 -7.39
CA VAL A 184 0.04 3.12 -8.05
C VAL A 184 1.11 2.14 -8.53
N VAL A 185 2.21 2.66 -9.13
CA VAL A 185 3.35 1.85 -9.60
C VAL A 185 4.63 2.25 -8.87
N GLY A 186 5.36 1.27 -8.36
CA GLY A 186 6.64 1.49 -7.68
C GLY A 186 7.19 0.22 -7.02
N PRO A 187 8.31 0.30 -6.31
CA PRO A 187 8.86 -0.80 -5.53
C PRO A 187 7.85 -1.34 -4.51
N ARG A 188 7.87 -2.64 -4.26
CA ARG A 188 6.98 -3.25 -3.26
C ARG A 188 7.23 -2.67 -1.86
N PRO A 189 6.20 -2.25 -1.10
CA PRO A 189 6.36 -1.80 0.27
C PRO A 189 6.85 -2.95 1.16
N LEU A 190 8.06 -2.82 1.70
CA LEU A 190 8.64 -3.81 2.61
C LEU A 190 8.53 -3.35 4.06
N PRO A 191 8.60 -4.30 5.02
CA PRO A 191 8.73 -3.98 6.43
C PRO A 191 9.93 -3.07 6.70
N VAL A 192 9.83 -2.24 7.72
CA VAL A 192 10.82 -1.19 8.02
C VAL A 192 12.23 -1.72 8.32
N ASN A 193 12.32 -2.93 8.89
CA ASN A 193 13.59 -3.51 9.34
C ASN A 193 14.38 -4.25 8.23
N TYR A 194 13.95 -4.14 6.98
CA TYR A 194 14.66 -4.81 5.88
C TYR A 194 15.85 -3.96 5.42
N GLU A 195 17.04 -4.54 5.40
CA GLU A 195 18.28 -3.89 4.93
C GLU A 195 18.13 -3.28 3.53
N VAL A 196 17.35 -3.95 2.68
CA VAL A 196 17.03 -3.51 1.34
C VAL A 196 16.36 -2.14 1.25
N ASN A 197 15.79 -1.65 2.35
CA ASN A 197 15.21 -0.32 2.41
C ASN A 197 16.27 0.81 2.28
N SER A 198 17.54 0.51 2.53
CA SER A 198 18.66 1.44 2.33
C SER A 198 19.12 1.56 0.87
N PHE A 199 18.60 0.73 -0.04
CA PHE A 199 19.00 0.76 -1.45
C PHE A 199 18.34 1.89 -2.23
N PRO A 200 19.05 2.48 -3.22
CA PRO A 200 18.61 3.66 -3.97
C PRO A 200 17.18 3.61 -4.49
N PRO A 201 16.67 2.51 -5.09
CA PRO A 201 15.30 2.48 -5.60
C PRO A 201 14.26 2.83 -4.54
N ARG A 202 14.44 2.37 -3.30
CA ARG A 202 13.51 2.56 -2.20
C ARG A 202 13.63 3.88 -1.48
N LEU A 203 14.77 4.53 -1.63
CA LEU A 203 15.02 5.87 -1.11
C LEU A 203 14.49 6.95 -2.05
N ILE A 204 14.50 6.68 -3.36
CA ILE A 204 14.15 7.63 -4.42
C ILE A 204 12.70 7.48 -4.87
N LEU A 205 12.19 6.25 -4.97
CA LEU A 205 10.87 5.94 -5.50
C LEU A 205 9.87 5.67 -4.37
N LYS A 206 8.62 6.10 -4.57
CA LYS A 206 7.51 5.71 -3.69
C LYS A 206 7.19 4.24 -3.85
N ALA A 207 6.86 3.58 -2.73
CA ALA A 207 6.33 2.23 -2.76
C ALA A 207 5.04 2.18 -3.59
N GLY A 208 4.88 1.12 -4.39
CA GLY A 208 3.75 0.93 -5.30
C GLY A 208 2.85 -0.24 -4.93
N VAL A 209 1.59 -0.16 -5.33
CA VAL A 209 0.65 -1.29 -5.30
C VAL A 209 1.02 -2.31 -6.37
N PHE A 210 1.31 -1.82 -7.58
CA PHE A 210 1.84 -2.62 -8.68
C PHE A 210 3.34 -2.44 -8.78
N CYS A 211 4.08 -3.55 -8.80
CA CYS A 211 5.54 -3.54 -8.83
C CYS A 211 6.05 -4.09 -10.17
N PHE A 212 7.16 -3.56 -10.65
CA PHE A 212 7.86 -4.03 -11.86
C PHE A 212 8.69 -5.28 -11.56
N PRO A 213 8.68 -6.29 -12.31
CA PRO A 213 7.71 -7.24 -12.85
C PRO A 213 7.20 -8.24 -11.80
N ALA A 214 6.85 -7.79 -10.61
CA ALA A 214 6.41 -8.65 -9.49
C ALA A 214 5.21 -9.53 -9.83
N ASN A 215 4.49 -9.21 -10.90
CA ASN A 215 3.36 -10.00 -11.36
C ASN A 215 3.80 -11.37 -11.92
N LEU A 216 5.03 -11.47 -12.46
CA LEU A 216 5.61 -12.73 -12.93
C LEU A 216 6.13 -13.59 -11.77
N THR A 217 6.65 -12.97 -10.72
CA THR A 217 7.15 -13.67 -9.52
C THR A 217 6.02 -14.14 -8.62
N LYS A 218 4.96 -13.34 -8.44
CA LYS A 218 3.75 -13.77 -7.73
C LYS A 218 3.13 -15.02 -8.36
N SER A 219 3.11 -15.10 -9.69
CA SER A 219 2.56 -16.26 -10.41
C SER A 219 3.37 -17.55 -10.25
N ARG A 220 4.64 -17.46 -9.83
CA ARG A 220 5.55 -18.60 -9.63
C ARG A 220 5.71 -19.02 -8.17
N GLY A 221 5.03 -18.35 -7.22
CA GLY A 221 5.21 -18.62 -5.79
C GLY A 221 6.56 -18.18 -5.22
N ASP A 222 7.41 -17.55 -6.02
CA ASP A 222 8.73 -17.09 -5.59
C ASP A 222 8.59 -15.82 -4.76
N THR A 223 8.88 -15.93 -3.48
CA THR A 223 9.01 -14.81 -2.54
C THR A 223 10.35 -14.09 -2.66
N ILE A 224 11.10 -14.32 -3.74
CA ILE A 224 12.39 -13.70 -3.93
C ILE A 224 12.19 -12.21 -4.11
N LEU A 225 12.62 -11.47 -3.10
CA LEU A 225 12.78 -10.02 -3.13
C LEU A 225 13.79 -9.70 -4.24
N ASN A 226 13.29 -9.42 -5.43
CA ASN A 226 14.14 -9.27 -6.58
C ASN A 226 14.63 -7.82 -6.63
N TYR A 227 15.78 -7.56 -5.98
CA TYR A 227 16.49 -6.27 -6.06
C TYR A 227 16.68 -5.80 -7.48
N SER A 228 17.01 -6.75 -8.38
CA SER A 228 17.24 -6.45 -9.78
C SER A 228 16.04 -5.81 -10.47
N THR A 229 14.82 -6.08 -10.01
CA THR A 229 13.60 -5.51 -10.59
C THR A 229 13.34 -4.07 -10.12
N ASP A 230 13.60 -3.78 -8.86
CA ASP A 230 13.51 -2.41 -8.33
C ASP A 230 14.58 -1.50 -8.96
N GLU A 231 15.81 -2.03 -9.15
CA GLU A 231 16.90 -1.33 -9.83
C GLU A 231 16.58 -1.09 -11.31
N GLN A 232 16.07 -2.10 -12.02
CA GLN A 232 15.63 -1.97 -13.40
C GLN A 232 14.54 -0.92 -13.55
N TYR A 233 13.57 -0.87 -12.63
CA TYR A 233 12.54 0.17 -12.67
C TYR A 233 13.12 1.55 -12.40
N LEU A 234 14.06 1.70 -11.46
CA LEU A 234 14.76 2.96 -11.21
C LEU A 234 15.55 3.41 -12.45
N GLU A 235 16.24 2.47 -13.12
CA GLU A 235 16.96 2.76 -14.36
C GLU A 235 16.03 3.26 -15.46
N GLN A 236 14.87 2.60 -15.64
CA GLN A 236 13.83 3.05 -16.58
C GLN A 236 13.26 4.41 -16.18
N TYR A 237 13.02 4.63 -14.88
CA TYR A 237 12.56 5.92 -14.36
C TYR A 237 13.54 7.05 -14.67
N ARG A 238 14.86 6.78 -14.59
CA ARG A 238 15.90 7.77 -14.89
C ARG A 238 16.04 8.04 -16.38
N LYS A 239 16.10 6.98 -17.20
CA LYS A 239 16.42 7.07 -18.65
C LYS A 239 15.24 7.45 -19.52
N ASN A 240 14.04 7.07 -19.17
CA ASN A 240 12.87 7.28 -20.00
C ASN A 240 12.41 8.73 -19.99
N SER A 241 11.85 9.14 -21.13
CA SER A 241 11.02 10.33 -21.18
C SER A 241 9.77 10.17 -20.29
N VAL A 242 9.12 11.28 -19.96
CA VAL A 242 7.86 11.28 -19.20
C VAL A 242 6.79 10.40 -19.87
N TRP A 243 6.70 10.46 -21.21
CA TRP A 243 5.73 9.68 -21.99
C TRP A 243 6.01 8.18 -21.95
N ASP A 244 7.26 7.78 -22.04
CA ASP A 244 7.65 6.38 -22.00
C ASP A 244 7.50 5.80 -20.60
N LEU A 245 7.71 6.63 -19.57
CA LEU A 245 7.44 6.26 -18.19
C LEU A 245 5.93 6.02 -17.96
N ILE A 246 5.05 6.89 -18.48
CA ILE A 246 3.60 6.70 -18.42
C ILE A 246 3.20 5.39 -19.10
N LYS A 247 3.73 5.11 -20.29
CA LYS A 247 3.45 3.84 -21.00
C LYS A 247 3.90 2.64 -20.20
N LEU A 248 5.10 2.69 -19.62
CA LEU A 248 5.63 1.63 -18.78
C LEU A 248 4.74 1.38 -17.57
N ASP A 249 4.36 2.43 -16.85
CA ASP A 249 3.49 2.32 -15.68
C ASP A 249 2.11 1.72 -16.05
N TRP A 250 1.54 2.11 -17.20
CA TRP A 250 0.31 1.50 -17.70
C TRP A 250 0.45 0.01 -18.01
N LEU A 251 1.55 -0.41 -18.62
CA LEU A 251 1.82 -1.83 -18.88
C LEU A 251 1.90 -2.61 -17.55
N ILE A 252 2.56 -2.06 -16.54
CA ILE A 252 2.67 -2.68 -15.22
C ILE A 252 1.30 -2.80 -14.56
N ILE A 253 0.45 -1.77 -14.64
CA ILE A 253 -0.92 -1.80 -14.09
C ILE A 253 -1.75 -2.88 -14.79
N VAL A 254 -1.74 -2.92 -16.12
CA VAL A 254 -2.51 -3.90 -16.90
C VAL A 254 -2.08 -5.32 -16.57
N ASP A 255 -0.78 -5.58 -16.48
CA ASP A 255 -0.26 -6.91 -16.14
C ASP A 255 -0.58 -7.27 -14.68
N GLY A 256 -0.55 -6.30 -13.77
CA GLY A 256 -0.97 -6.48 -12.38
C GLY A 256 -2.44 -6.85 -12.26
N ILE A 257 -3.32 -6.16 -12.97
CA ILE A 257 -4.75 -6.47 -13.00
C ILE A 257 -4.98 -7.87 -13.58
N ARG A 258 -4.29 -8.23 -14.67
CA ARG A 258 -4.38 -9.59 -15.25
C ARG A 258 -3.95 -10.66 -14.26
N ALA A 259 -2.88 -10.42 -13.50
CA ALA A 259 -2.42 -11.35 -12.47
C ALA A 259 -3.45 -11.52 -11.34
N ILE A 260 -4.06 -10.42 -10.87
CA ILE A 260 -5.10 -10.45 -9.84
C ILE A 260 -6.32 -11.26 -10.34
N LEU A 261 -6.77 -11.03 -11.56
CA LEU A 261 -7.94 -11.74 -12.14
C LEU A 261 -7.70 -13.25 -12.28
N LYS A 262 -6.46 -13.69 -12.42
CA LYS A 262 -6.10 -15.12 -12.40
C LYS A 262 -6.18 -15.75 -11.00
N GLY A 263 -6.32 -14.96 -9.96
CA GLY A 263 -6.52 -15.45 -8.59
C GLY A 263 -5.27 -16.11 -7.99
N PHE A 264 -4.14 -15.44 -8.03
CA PHE A 264 -2.89 -15.88 -7.39
C PHE A 264 -2.79 -15.34 -5.95
N GLY A 265 -3.65 -15.80 -5.06
CA GLY A 265 -3.63 -15.46 -3.65
C GLY A 265 -3.46 -16.69 -2.77
#